data_0eecddb6c0541ccf7ac2ae682aed8b54
#
_entry.id   0eecddb6c0541ccf7ac2ae682aed8b54
#
_cell.length_a   1.000
_cell.length_b   1.000
_cell.length_c   1.000
_cell.angle_alpha   90.00
_cell.angle_beta   90.00
_cell.angle_gamma   90.00
#
_symmetry.space_group_name_H-M   'P 1'
#
loop_
_entity.id
_entity.type
_entity.pdbx_description
1 polymer ?
#
loop_
_entity_poly.entity_id
_entity_poly.type
_entity_poly.pdbx_seq_one_letter_code
_entity_poly.pdbx_strand_id
1 'polypeptide(L)'
;MTSQLHKKGEAWSARFSEPMSELVKRYTSSVFFDKRLALVDIAGSLAHANMLAAQKIISADDLAAIERGMAQIKGEIERGEFEWQLDLEDVHLNIEARLTALIGDAGKRLHTGRSRNDQVATDIRLWLRGEIDRIGGLLNDLRGALIDLAEQNADTIMPGFTHLQVAQPVTFGHHLLAYVEMFTRDAERMRDCRTRVNRLPLGAAALAGTSYPIDRHAVAKTLGFDGICANSLDAVSDRDFAIEFTAASALVMTHVSRFSEELVLWMSPRVGFIDIADRFCTGSSIMPQKKNPDVPELARGKTGRVNGHLMALLTLMKGQPLAYNKDNQEDKEPLFDTVDTVADTLRIFAEMVAGITVKPDAMRAAALQGFSTATDLADYLVKRGLPFRDAHEAVAHAVKICDDRGIDLADLTLDEMKQDLPNVAHLIGDDVFGYLTLEGSVASRNHPGGTAPDQVRAAVKAARAALGK
;
A
#
# COMPACT_ATOMS: atom_id res chain seq x y z
N MET A 1 42.63 -7.59 30.90
CA MET A 1 41.32 -7.20 31.47
C MET A 1 40.39 -6.91 30.31
N THR A 2 39.49 -7.81 30.00
CA THR A 2 38.46 -7.62 28.97
C THR A 2 37.44 -6.64 29.50
N SER A 3 37.43 -5.39 29.02
CA SER A 3 36.40 -4.43 29.37
C SER A 3 35.11 -4.89 28.72
N GLN A 4 34.18 -5.37 29.54
CA GLN A 4 32.81 -5.63 29.09
C GLN A 4 32.10 -4.28 28.95
N LEU A 5 31.60 -3.98 27.74
CA LEU A 5 30.75 -2.82 27.50
C LEU A 5 29.38 -3.10 28.10
N HIS A 6 29.12 -2.57 29.30
CA HIS A 6 27.85 -2.80 30.01
C HIS A 6 26.88 -1.60 29.88
N LYS A 7 27.39 -0.42 29.49
CA LYS A 7 26.62 0.82 29.40
C LYS A 7 27.16 1.71 28.29
N LYS A 8 26.29 2.50 27.63
CA LYS A 8 26.66 3.50 26.64
C LYS A 8 27.74 4.46 27.17
N GLY A 9 27.62 4.90 28.44
CA GLY A 9 28.60 5.77 29.10
C GLY A 9 30.02 5.17 29.20
N GLU A 10 30.16 3.84 29.24
CA GLU A 10 31.46 3.18 29.28
C GLU A 10 32.11 3.11 27.89
N ALA A 11 31.32 3.10 26.81
CA ALA A 11 31.80 3.08 25.43
C ALA A 11 32.42 4.42 25.00
N TRP A 12 31.96 5.55 25.57
CA TRP A 12 32.37 6.90 25.15
C TRP A 12 32.71 7.84 26.32
N SER A 13 32.99 7.31 27.52
CA SER A 13 33.11 8.05 28.76
C SER A 13 34.40 8.87 28.92
N ALA A 14 35.46 8.63 28.15
CA ALA A 14 36.74 9.25 28.33
C ALA A 14 36.73 10.81 28.23
N ARG A 15 35.73 11.41 27.61
CA ARG A 15 35.58 12.86 27.44
C ARG A 15 34.64 13.52 28.49
N PHE A 16 33.72 12.75 29.07
CA PHE A 16 32.66 13.30 29.91
C PHE A 16 32.99 13.14 31.39
N SER A 17 32.78 14.21 32.17
CA SER A 17 33.05 14.23 33.63
C SER A 17 31.88 13.68 34.47
N GLU A 18 30.70 13.52 33.85
CA GLU A 18 29.49 13.08 34.54
C GLU A 18 28.81 11.93 33.78
N PRO A 19 28.20 10.97 34.48
CA PRO A 19 27.40 9.92 33.85
C PRO A 19 26.12 10.48 33.26
N MET A 20 25.60 9.84 32.20
CA MET A 20 24.31 10.19 31.60
C MET A 20 23.19 9.94 32.63
N SER A 21 22.25 10.91 32.76
CA SER A 21 21.09 10.73 33.63
C SER A 21 20.12 9.67 33.09
N GLU A 22 19.39 8.99 33.98
CA GLU A 22 18.40 7.98 33.61
C GLU A 22 17.26 8.53 32.73
N LEU A 23 16.91 9.81 32.94
CA LEU A 23 15.91 10.49 32.09
C LEU A 23 16.42 10.63 30.66
N VAL A 24 17.68 11.05 30.46
CA VAL A 24 18.29 11.18 29.13
C VAL A 24 18.41 9.83 28.45
N LYS A 25 18.82 8.79 29.16
CA LYS A 25 18.89 7.42 28.59
C LYS A 25 17.53 6.99 28.01
N ARG A 26 16.45 7.13 28.80
CA ARG A 26 15.10 6.79 28.33
C ARG A 26 14.64 7.66 27.14
N TYR A 27 14.97 8.95 27.15
CA TYR A 27 14.57 9.89 26.11
C TYR A 27 15.30 9.65 24.79
N THR A 28 16.56 9.21 24.85
CA THR A 28 17.41 9.04 23.65
C THR A 28 17.52 7.60 23.15
N SER A 29 17.05 6.62 23.92
CA SER A 29 17.12 5.21 23.51
C SER A 29 16.08 4.88 22.43
N SER A 30 16.47 4.03 21.48
CA SER A 30 15.64 3.56 20.39
C SER A 30 15.44 2.03 20.38
N VAL A 31 16.10 1.29 21.27
CA VAL A 31 16.10 -0.19 21.25
C VAL A 31 14.70 -0.81 21.26
N PHE A 32 13.70 -0.17 21.85
CA PHE A 32 12.35 -0.71 21.95
C PHE A 32 11.63 -0.82 20.61
N PHE A 33 11.97 0.02 19.64
CA PHE A 33 11.40 -0.02 18.30
C PHE A 33 12.41 -0.45 17.23
N ASP A 34 13.70 -0.07 17.36
CA ASP A 34 14.71 -0.37 16.34
C ASP A 34 15.24 -1.81 16.38
N LYS A 35 15.00 -2.57 17.47
CA LYS A 35 15.28 -4.02 17.53
C LYS A 35 14.67 -4.80 16.35
N ARG A 36 13.68 -4.24 15.66
CA ARG A 36 13.11 -4.74 14.40
C ARG A 36 14.16 -4.87 13.29
N LEU A 37 15.22 -4.08 13.34
CA LEU A 37 16.32 -4.08 12.38
C LEU A 37 17.39 -5.14 12.67
N ALA A 38 17.29 -5.90 13.75
CA ALA A 38 18.37 -6.77 14.24
C ALA A 38 18.89 -7.76 13.19
N LEU A 39 18.02 -8.40 12.43
CA LEU A 39 18.45 -9.40 11.43
C LEU A 39 19.13 -8.76 10.23
N VAL A 40 18.72 -7.58 9.81
CA VAL A 40 19.37 -6.83 8.73
C VAL A 40 20.68 -6.20 9.19
N ASP A 41 20.79 -5.77 10.45
CA ASP A 41 22.02 -5.31 11.06
C ASP A 41 23.08 -6.43 11.09
N ILE A 42 22.70 -7.64 11.49
CA ILE A 42 23.56 -8.82 11.45
C ILE A 42 24.03 -9.11 10.01
N ALA A 43 23.11 -9.05 9.04
CA ALA A 43 23.45 -9.28 7.64
C ALA A 43 24.43 -8.22 7.11
N GLY A 44 24.17 -6.93 7.38
CA GLY A 44 25.05 -5.81 7.04
C GLY A 44 26.43 -5.94 7.70
N SER A 45 26.45 -6.28 8.99
CA SER A 45 27.69 -6.50 9.76
C SER A 45 28.52 -7.66 9.23
N LEU A 46 27.91 -8.78 8.86
CA LEU A 46 28.61 -9.92 8.24
C LEU A 46 29.19 -9.58 6.87
N ALA A 47 28.43 -8.87 6.03
CA ALA A 47 28.92 -8.41 4.73
C ALA A 47 30.13 -7.45 4.88
N HIS A 48 30.07 -6.55 5.88
CA HIS A 48 31.16 -5.66 6.22
C HIS A 48 32.38 -6.43 6.72
N ALA A 49 32.24 -7.38 7.64
CA ALA A 49 33.33 -8.19 8.18
C ALA A 49 34.03 -9.00 7.07
N ASN A 50 33.26 -9.61 6.17
CA ASN A 50 33.79 -10.34 5.02
C ASN A 50 34.63 -9.43 4.10
N MET A 51 34.17 -8.23 3.83
CA MET A 51 34.89 -7.22 3.07
C MET A 51 36.19 -6.80 3.78
N LEU A 52 36.15 -6.53 5.09
CA LEU A 52 37.29 -6.14 5.89
C LEU A 52 38.40 -7.24 5.84
N ALA A 53 38.01 -8.51 5.95
CA ALA A 53 38.94 -9.63 5.84
C ALA A 53 39.51 -9.77 4.42
N ALA A 54 38.67 -9.64 3.38
CA ALA A 54 39.11 -9.68 1.99
C ALA A 54 40.13 -8.57 1.67
N GLN A 55 39.96 -7.38 2.26
CA GLN A 55 40.86 -6.25 2.17
C GLN A 55 42.05 -6.32 3.16
N LYS A 56 42.17 -7.42 3.92
CA LYS A 56 43.22 -7.63 4.93
C LYS A 56 43.27 -6.57 6.04
N ILE A 57 42.14 -5.96 6.34
CA ILE A 57 41.99 -4.98 7.43
C ILE A 57 41.81 -5.71 8.77
N ILE A 58 41.13 -6.86 8.75
CA ILE A 58 41.06 -7.80 9.88
C ILE A 58 41.58 -9.16 9.44
N SER A 59 41.95 -10.03 10.41
CA SER A 59 42.44 -11.36 10.11
C SER A 59 41.30 -12.33 9.73
N ALA A 60 41.69 -13.47 9.12
CA ALA A 60 40.74 -14.56 8.86
C ALA A 60 40.20 -15.19 10.17
N ASP A 61 41.02 -15.20 11.24
CA ASP A 61 40.59 -15.69 12.55
C ASP A 61 39.53 -14.74 13.21
N ASP A 62 39.74 -13.42 13.03
CA ASP A 62 38.72 -12.42 13.48
C ASP A 62 37.40 -12.62 12.72
N LEU A 63 37.45 -12.78 11.40
CA LEU A 63 36.26 -13.05 10.59
C LEU A 63 35.53 -14.30 11.07
N ALA A 64 36.25 -15.40 11.21
CA ALA A 64 35.66 -16.67 11.65
C ALA A 64 35.05 -16.57 13.06
N ALA A 65 35.67 -15.77 13.96
CA ALA A 65 35.07 -15.50 15.29
C ALA A 65 33.81 -14.64 15.19
N ILE A 66 33.80 -13.60 14.36
CA ILE A 66 32.63 -12.73 14.13
C ILE A 66 31.48 -13.53 13.54
N GLU A 67 31.71 -14.37 12.54
CA GLU A 67 30.70 -15.23 11.93
C GLU A 67 30.03 -16.16 12.97
N ARG A 68 30.83 -16.83 13.81
CA ARG A 68 30.31 -17.70 14.88
C ARG A 68 29.49 -16.91 15.90
N GLY A 69 30.02 -15.76 16.34
CA GLY A 69 29.34 -14.90 17.31
C GLY A 69 28.02 -14.35 16.78
N MET A 70 27.98 -13.88 15.53
CA MET A 70 26.77 -13.38 14.89
C MET A 70 25.74 -14.49 14.64
N ALA A 71 26.17 -15.68 14.27
CA ALA A 71 25.27 -16.85 14.15
C ALA A 71 24.60 -17.20 15.47
N GLN A 72 25.36 -17.16 16.58
CA GLN A 72 24.81 -17.38 17.91
C GLN A 72 23.79 -16.28 18.29
N ILE A 73 24.14 -15.00 18.11
CA ILE A 73 23.27 -13.88 18.41
C ILE A 73 21.98 -13.95 17.59
N LYS A 74 22.09 -14.25 16.29
CA LYS A 74 20.92 -14.46 15.43
C LYS A 74 19.98 -15.53 16.00
N GLY A 75 20.54 -16.67 16.42
CA GLY A 75 19.77 -17.74 17.04
C GLY A 75 19.12 -17.32 18.36
N GLU A 76 19.80 -16.54 19.20
CA GLU A 76 19.24 -15.99 20.44
C GLU A 76 18.04 -15.05 20.14
N ILE A 77 18.16 -14.20 19.11
CA ILE A 77 17.07 -13.30 18.68
C ILE A 77 15.87 -14.05 18.12
N GLU A 78 16.12 -15.03 17.24
CA GLU A 78 15.05 -15.83 16.60
C GLU A 78 14.26 -16.68 17.60
N ARG A 79 14.91 -17.11 18.69
CA ARG A 79 14.25 -17.84 19.78
C ARG A 79 13.65 -16.94 20.86
N GLY A 80 13.81 -15.60 20.75
CA GLY A 80 13.33 -14.63 21.75
C GLY A 80 14.13 -14.67 23.07
N GLU A 81 15.35 -15.19 23.05
CA GLU A 81 16.25 -15.33 24.21
C GLU A 81 17.22 -14.16 24.36
N PHE A 82 17.31 -13.29 23.34
CA PHE A 82 18.22 -12.14 23.37
C PHE A 82 17.68 -11.04 24.29
N GLU A 83 18.49 -10.66 25.29
CA GLU A 83 18.13 -9.62 26.24
C GLU A 83 18.50 -8.23 25.72
N TRP A 84 17.48 -7.41 25.44
CA TRP A 84 17.64 -6.02 25.00
C TRP A 84 17.79 -5.09 26.18
N GLN A 85 18.92 -4.36 26.24
CA GLN A 85 19.25 -3.47 27.35
C GLN A 85 19.09 -2.00 26.96
N LEU A 86 18.30 -1.25 27.75
CA LEU A 86 18.10 0.19 27.55
C LEU A 86 19.43 0.98 27.67
N ASP A 87 20.30 0.56 28.58
CA ASP A 87 21.60 1.20 28.80
C ASP A 87 22.54 1.15 27.60
N LEU A 88 22.24 0.26 26.63
CA LEU A 88 22.96 0.12 25.35
C LEU A 88 22.28 0.87 24.20
N GLU A 89 21.30 1.76 24.49
CA GLU A 89 20.67 2.72 23.59
C GLU A 89 19.91 2.14 22.40
N ASP A 90 20.58 1.42 21.47
CA ASP A 90 20.04 0.99 20.20
C ASP A 90 20.30 -0.50 19.90
N VAL A 91 19.67 -1.03 18.87
CA VAL A 91 19.84 -2.42 18.41
C VAL A 91 21.32 -2.73 18.14
N HIS A 92 22.04 -1.81 17.55
CA HIS A 92 23.42 -1.99 17.08
C HIS A 92 24.38 -2.16 18.25
N LEU A 93 24.31 -1.29 19.25
CA LEU A 93 25.19 -1.37 20.43
C LEU A 93 24.86 -2.59 21.29
N ASN A 94 23.59 -3.02 21.36
CA ASN A 94 23.17 -4.26 22.02
C ASN A 94 23.84 -5.47 21.33
N ILE A 95 23.79 -5.55 20.01
CA ILE A 95 24.43 -6.65 19.23
C ILE A 95 25.96 -6.60 19.38
N GLU A 96 26.57 -5.42 19.27
CA GLU A 96 28.02 -5.23 19.40
C GLU A 96 28.53 -5.61 20.80
N ALA A 97 27.84 -5.22 21.85
CA ALA A 97 28.17 -5.59 23.22
C ALA A 97 28.07 -7.11 23.44
N ARG A 98 27.01 -7.74 22.97
CA ARG A 98 26.84 -9.20 23.04
C ARG A 98 27.92 -9.92 22.24
N LEU A 99 28.22 -9.47 21.03
CA LEU A 99 29.32 -10.00 20.20
C LEU A 99 30.65 -9.92 20.94
N THR A 100 30.99 -8.75 21.49
CA THR A 100 32.22 -8.54 22.25
C THR A 100 32.30 -9.45 23.49
N ALA A 101 31.17 -9.68 24.18
CA ALA A 101 31.11 -10.62 25.30
C ALA A 101 31.40 -12.05 24.87
N LEU A 102 30.99 -12.46 23.68
CA LEU A 102 31.16 -13.82 23.13
C LEU A 102 32.57 -14.06 22.60
N ILE A 103 33.15 -13.11 21.88
CA ILE A 103 34.39 -13.31 21.10
C ILE A 103 35.53 -12.36 21.46
N GLY A 104 35.38 -11.50 22.45
CA GLY A 104 36.43 -10.58 22.92
C GLY A 104 36.82 -9.50 21.91
N ASP A 105 38.11 -9.26 21.74
CA ASP A 105 38.63 -8.15 20.91
C ASP A 105 38.34 -8.29 19.42
N ALA A 106 38.08 -9.49 18.89
CA ALA A 106 37.63 -9.65 17.53
C ALA A 106 36.28 -8.94 17.29
N GLY A 107 35.35 -8.92 18.27
CA GLY A 107 34.08 -8.20 18.20
C GLY A 107 34.28 -6.70 18.06
N LYS A 108 35.26 -6.12 18.75
CA LYS A 108 35.56 -4.69 18.68
C LYS A 108 36.12 -4.27 17.31
N ARG A 109 36.80 -5.19 16.57
CA ARG A 109 37.34 -4.89 15.26
C ARG A 109 36.30 -4.78 14.15
N LEU A 110 35.10 -5.31 14.39
CA LEU A 110 33.98 -5.23 13.44
C LEU A 110 33.61 -3.78 13.09
N HIS A 111 33.79 -2.83 14.02
CA HIS A 111 33.44 -1.43 13.80
C HIS A 111 34.45 -0.65 12.95
N THR A 112 35.57 -1.29 12.54
CA THR A 112 36.63 -0.64 11.75
C THR A 112 36.08 -0.13 10.41
N GLY A 113 36.35 1.14 10.07
CA GLY A 113 35.95 1.77 8.82
C GLY A 113 34.44 2.02 8.68
N ARG A 114 33.68 1.95 9.78
CA ARG A 114 32.23 2.11 9.82
C ARG A 114 31.84 3.14 10.89
N SER A 115 30.68 3.77 10.71
CA SER A 115 30.01 4.59 11.72
C SER A 115 28.62 4.04 12.00
N ARG A 116 28.02 4.42 13.14
CA ARG A 116 26.59 4.17 13.40
C ARG A 116 25.71 4.78 12.30
N ASN A 117 26.12 5.93 11.71
CA ASN A 117 25.36 6.66 10.72
C ASN A 117 25.13 5.87 9.42
N ASP A 118 26.19 5.32 8.83
CA ASP A 118 26.07 4.51 7.61
C ASP A 118 25.51 3.12 7.88
N GLN A 119 25.72 2.57 9.07
CA GLN A 119 25.14 1.31 9.52
C GLN A 119 23.59 1.43 9.58
N VAL A 120 23.08 2.39 10.33
CA VAL A 120 21.62 2.62 10.45
C VAL A 120 20.97 2.90 9.10
N ALA A 121 21.58 3.73 8.26
CA ALA A 121 21.06 4.05 6.93
C ALA A 121 20.99 2.81 6.04
N THR A 122 21.96 1.90 6.15
CA THR A 122 21.97 0.61 5.43
C THR A 122 20.85 -0.30 5.93
N ASP A 123 20.69 -0.42 7.23
CA ASP A 123 19.73 -1.34 7.84
C ASP A 123 18.28 -0.94 7.53
N ILE A 124 17.96 0.36 7.58
CA ILE A 124 16.62 0.84 7.21
C ILE A 124 16.33 0.52 5.74
N ARG A 125 17.30 0.73 4.84
CA ARG A 125 17.12 0.41 3.41
C ARG A 125 16.97 -1.08 3.16
N LEU A 126 17.78 -1.92 3.81
CA LEU A 126 17.67 -3.38 3.72
C LEU A 126 16.30 -3.88 4.19
N TRP A 127 15.89 -3.40 5.35
CA TRP A 127 14.60 -3.75 5.93
C TRP A 127 13.44 -3.29 5.05
N LEU A 128 13.41 -2.01 4.69
CA LEU A 128 12.34 -1.42 3.89
C LEU A 128 12.22 -2.07 2.52
N ARG A 129 13.34 -2.42 1.89
CA ARG A 129 13.35 -3.15 0.62
C ARG A 129 12.58 -4.47 0.71
N GLY A 130 12.80 -5.24 1.77
CA GLY A 130 12.05 -6.48 2.01
C GLY A 130 10.56 -6.24 2.26
N GLU A 131 10.23 -5.18 2.98
CA GLU A 131 8.84 -4.80 3.26
C GLU A 131 8.11 -4.31 2.00
N ILE A 132 8.79 -3.58 1.12
CA ILE A 132 8.22 -3.19 -0.18
C ILE A 132 7.91 -4.43 -1.03
N ASP A 133 8.82 -5.41 -1.05
CA ASP A 133 8.59 -6.67 -1.78
C ASP A 133 7.38 -7.43 -1.19
N ARG A 134 7.24 -7.48 0.14
CA ARG A 134 6.09 -8.07 0.82
C ARG A 134 4.78 -7.33 0.50
N ILE A 135 4.78 -6.01 0.59
CA ILE A 135 3.59 -5.18 0.28
C ILE A 135 3.21 -5.32 -1.20
N GLY A 136 4.18 -5.39 -2.10
CA GLY A 136 3.95 -5.68 -3.52
C GLY A 136 3.23 -7.02 -3.74
N GLY A 137 3.60 -8.04 -2.99
CA GLY A 137 2.90 -9.34 -2.97
C GLY A 137 1.45 -9.21 -2.49
N LEU A 138 1.23 -8.50 -1.39
CA LEU A 138 -0.12 -8.28 -0.82
C LEU A 138 -1.03 -7.44 -1.75
N LEU A 139 -0.47 -6.46 -2.46
CA LEU A 139 -1.21 -5.73 -3.51
C LEU A 139 -1.63 -6.68 -4.65
N ASN A 140 -0.77 -7.62 -5.04
CA ASN A 140 -1.10 -8.61 -6.05
C ASN A 140 -2.17 -9.59 -5.58
N ASP A 141 -2.18 -9.96 -4.29
CA ASP A 141 -3.22 -10.81 -3.70
C ASP A 141 -4.58 -10.10 -3.71
N LEU A 142 -4.63 -8.83 -3.29
CA LEU A 142 -5.85 -8.02 -3.34
C LEU A 142 -6.35 -7.83 -4.78
N ARG A 143 -5.45 -7.52 -5.72
CA ARG A 143 -5.79 -7.42 -7.15
C ARG A 143 -6.35 -8.75 -7.67
N GLY A 144 -5.74 -9.87 -7.29
CA GLY A 144 -6.22 -11.21 -7.64
C GLY A 144 -7.65 -11.45 -7.16
N ALA A 145 -7.94 -11.16 -5.90
CA ALA A 145 -9.28 -11.32 -5.33
C ALA A 145 -10.33 -10.43 -6.03
N LEU A 146 -9.97 -9.19 -6.36
CA LEU A 146 -10.85 -8.28 -7.11
C LEU A 146 -11.10 -8.75 -8.54
N ILE A 147 -10.08 -9.28 -9.21
CA ILE A 147 -10.20 -9.84 -10.56
C ILE A 147 -11.11 -11.07 -10.56
N ASP A 148 -10.97 -11.96 -9.58
CA ASP A 148 -11.80 -13.15 -9.44
C ASP A 148 -13.28 -12.78 -9.22
N LEU A 149 -13.54 -11.81 -8.35
CA LEU A 149 -14.88 -11.30 -8.09
C LEU A 149 -15.46 -10.56 -9.32
N ALA A 150 -14.63 -9.81 -10.04
CA ALA A 150 -15.03 -9.12 -11.26
C ALA A 150 -15.41 -10.10 -12.39
N GLU A 151 -14.67 -11.17 -12.56
CA GLU A 151 -14.96 -12.21 -13.55
C GLU A 151 -16.30 -12.90 -13.29
N GLN A 152 -16.55 -13.26 -12.01
CA GLN A 152 -17.82 -13.88 -11.59
C GLN A 152 -19.03 -12.96 -11.80
N ASN A 153 -18.81 -11.65 -11.86
CA ASN A 153 -19.84 -10.62 -11.96
C ASN A 153 -19.73 -9.78 -13.25
N ALA A 154 -19.17 -10.35 -14.30
CA ALA A 154 -19.02 -9.66 -15.58
C ALA A 154 -20.36 -9.25 -16.21
N ASP A 155 -21.41 -10.00 -15.92
CA ASP A 155 -22.78 -9.77 -16.42
C ASP A 155 -23.72 -9.15 -15.35
N THR A 156 -23.28 -9.02 -14.09
CA THR A 156 -24.10 -8.48 -13.01
C THR A 156 -24.28 -6.98 -13.18
N ILE A 157 -25.49 -6.54 -13.50
CA ILE A 157 -25.81 -5.13 -13.75
C ILE A 157 -26.09 -4.43 -12.43
N MET A 158 -25.49 -3.25 -12.26
CA MET A 158 -25.74 -2.34 -11.16
C MET A 158 -25.91 -0.89 -11.67
N PRO A 159 -26.50 0.02 -10.87
CA PRO A 159 -26.49 1.42 -11.24
C PRO A 159 -25.08 1.99 -11.14
N GLY A 160 -24.65 2.69 -12.17
CA GLY A 160 -23.50 3.58 -12.07
C GLY A 160 -23.94 4.92 -11.49
N PHE A 161 -23.12 5.53 -10.63
CA PHE A 161 -23.43 6.74 -9.93
C PHE A 161 -22.50 7.90 -10.31
N THR A 162 -23.10 9.08 -10.45
CA THR A 162 -22.39 10.36 -10.38
C THR A 162 -23.11 11.23 -9.36
N HIS A 163 -22.41 11.97 -8.52
CA HIS A 163 -23.01 12.76 -7.42
C HIS A 163 -23.91 11.94 -6.49
N LEU A 164 -23.66 10.63 -6.36
CA LEU A 164 -24.54 9.65 -5.69
C LEU A 164 -25.98 9.57 -6.27
N GLN A 165 -26.18 10.09 -7.47
CA GLN A 165 -27.42 9.90 -8.24
C GLN A 165 -27.22 8.80 -9.27
N VAL A 166 -28.28 8.01 -9.54
CA VAL A 166 -28.25 7.00 -10.61
C VAL A 166 -27.98 7.71 -11.94
N ALA A 167 -26.98 7.23 -12.65
CA ALA A 167 -26.57 7.81 -13.94
C ALA A 167 -26.86 6.83 -15.10
N GLN A 168 -26.02 5.83 -15.27
CA GLN A 168 -26.14 4.86 -16.35
C GLN A 168 -25.90 3.44 -15.78
N PRO A 169 -26.46 2.37 -16.37
CA PRO A 169 -26.16 1.03 -15.97
C PRO A 169 -24.69 0.68 -16.25
N VAL A 170 -24.06 -0.01 -15.31
CA VAL A 170 -22.73 -0.58 -15.45
C VAL A 170 -22.76 -2.03 -14.99
N THR A 171 -21.74 -2.83 -15.32
CA THR A 171 -21.58 -4.13 -14.69
C THR A 171 -20.75 -4.04 -13.42
N PHE A 172 -21.05 -4.84 -12.41
CA PHE A 172 -20.30 -4.87 -11.15
C PHE A 172 -18.86 -5.28 -11.38
N GLY A 173 -18.62 -6.21 -12.32
CA GLY A 173 -17.27 -6.56 -12.74
C GLY A 173 -16.49 -5.37 -13.28
N HIS A 174 -17.11 -4.52 -14.10
CA HIS A 174 -16.49 -3.28 -14.60
C HIS A 174 -16.12 -2.34 -13.46
N HIS A 175 -17.02 -2.15 -12.50
CA HIS A 175 -16.79 -1.30 -11.33
C HIS A 175 -15.59 -1.80 -10.50
N LEU A 176 -15.50 -3.11 -10.22
CA LEU A 176 -14.38 -3.71 -9.48
C LEU A 176 -13.04 -3.55 -10.22
N LEU A 177 -13.04 -3.65 -11.54
CA LEU A 177 -11.84 -3.46 -12.35
C LEU A 177 -11.28 -2.03 -12.25
N ALA A 178 -12.09 -1.03 -11.93
CA ALA A 178 -11.59 0.31 -11.65
C ALA A 178 -10.66 0.33 -10.42
N TYR A 179 -10.95 -0.47 -9.39
CA TYR A 179 -10.06 -0.65 -8.24
C TYR A 179 -8.81 -1.47 -8.58
N VAL A 180 -8.94 -2.47 -9.47
CA VAL A 180 -7.77 -3.20 -9.99
C VAL A 180 -6.79 -2.23 -10.66
N GLU A 181 -7.29 -1.28 -11.46
CA GLU A 181 -6.46 -0.23 -12.08
C GLU A 181 -5.77 0.67 -11.04
N MET A 182 -6.47 1.07 -9.97
CA MET A 182 -5.89 1.86 -8.88
C MET A 182 -4.74 1.12 -8.20
N PHE A 183 -4.97 -0.13 -7.77
CA PHE A 183 -3.96 -0.95 -7.11
C PHE A 183 -2.83 -1.41 -8.04
N THR A 184 -3.06 -1.44 -9.35
CA THR A 184 -2.00 -1.65 -10.34
C THR A 184 -1.02 -0.50 -10.33
N ARG A 185 -1.49 0.74 -10.40
CA ARG A 185 -0.65 1.93 -10.29
C ARG A 185 0.08 2.01 -8.94
N ASP A 186 -0.55 1.50 -7.87
CA ASP A 186 0.10 1.45 -6.55
C ASP A 186 1.25 0.44 -6.50
N ALA A 187 1.06 -0.74 -7.10
CA ALA A 187 2.13 -1.74 -7.23
C ALA A 187 3.31 -1.21 -8.08
N GLU A 188 3.03 -0.42 -9.11
CA GLU A 188 4.05 0.25 -9.91
C GLU A 188 4.83 1.27 -9.09
N ARG A 189 4.16 2.12 -8.29
CA ARG A 189 4.82 3.07 -7.38
C ARG A 189 5.71 2.37 -6.37
N MET A 190 5.27 1.26 -5.78
CA MET A 190 6.09 0.47 -4.85
C MET A 190 7.34 -0.08 -5.54
N ARG A 191 7.23 -0.59 -6.76
CA ARG A 191 8.36 -1.07 -7.55
C ARG A 191 9.35 0.06 -7.88
N ASP A 192 8.86 1.23 -8.25
CA ASP A 192 9.69 2.39 -8.53
C ASP A 192 10.41 2.89 -7.27
N CYS A 193 9.72 2.96 -6.14
CA CYS A 193 10.30 3.28 -4.83
C CYS A 193 11.41 2.28 -4.48
N ARG A 194 11.16 0.97 -4.65
CA ARG A 194 12.14 -0.09 -4.40
C ARG A 194 13.47 0.12 -5.13
N THR A 195 13.39 0.58 -6.37
CA THR A 195 14.60 0.86 -7.17
C THR A 195 15.47 1.95 -6.52
N ARG A 196 14.86 3.00 -5.96
CA ARG A 196 15.59 4.08 -5.30
C ARG A 196 16.05 3.71 -3.88
N VAL A 197 15.30 2.87 -3.17
CA VAL A 197 15.72 2.29 -1.88
C VAL A 197 16.96 1.43 -2.04
N ASN A 198 17.12 0.72 -3.18
CA ASN A 198 18.13 -0.32 -3.38
C ASN A 198 19.55 0.23 -3.71
N ARG A 199 20.03 1.18 -2.88
CA ARG A 199 21.39 1.76 -2.98
C ARG A 199 22.08 1.68 -1.63
N LEU A 200 23.35 1.20 -1.62
CA LEU A 200 24.11 0.93 -0.39
C LEU A 200 24.72 2.20 0.20
N PRO A 201 24.38 2.61 1.44
CA PRO A 201 25.08 3.66 2.17
C PRO A 201 26.39 3.19 2.81
N LEU A 202 26.50 1.92 3.22
CA LEU A 202 27.61 1.41 4.02
C LEU A 202 28.97 1.70 3.36
N GLY A 203 29.94 2.14 4.18
CA GLY A 203 31.22 2.65 3.74
C GLY A 203 31.26 4.17 3.56
N ALA A 204 30.13 4.88 3.77
CA ALA A 204 30.09 6.33 3.91
C ALA A 204 30.66 6.81 5.26
N ALA A 205 30.82 5.90 6.21
CA ALA A 205 31.20 6.15 7.60
C ALA A 205 30.31 7.21 8.25
N ALA A 206 30.88 8.16 9.02
CA ALA A 206 30.07 9.19 9.66
C ALA A 206 29.45 10.18 8.64
N LEU A 207 30.21 10.58 7.61
CA LEU A 207 29.79 11.51 6.56
C LEU A 207 30.84 11.67 5.42
N ALA A 208 32.12 11.42 5.69
CA ALA A 208 33.21 11.76 4.78
C ALA A 208 33.88 10.53 4.12
N GLY A 209 33.32 9.35 4.33
CA GLY A 209 33.99 8.09 3.97
C GLY A 209 35.05 7.70 5.01
N THR A 210 35.94 6.80 4.63
CA THR A 210 36.98 6.26 5.51
C THR A 210 38.33 6.23 4.80
N SER A 211 39.43 6.28 5.56
CA SER A 211 40.79 6.15 5.06
C SER A 211 41.22 4.69 4.79
N TYR A 212 40.41 3.72 5.19
CA TYR A 212 40.66 2.31 4.92
C TYR A 212 40.35 1.94 3.46
N PRO A 213 41.08 1.01 2.86
CA PRO A 213 40.88 0.57 1.47
C PRO A 213 39.68 -0.40 1.38
N ILE A 214 38.48 0.05 1.74
CA ILE A 214 37.24 -0.73 1.73
C ILE A 214 36.73 -0.94 0.30
N ASP A 215 36.05 -2.06 0.06
CA ASP A 215 35.35 -2.36 -1.19
C ASP A 215 33.81 -2.30 -1.00
N ARG A 216 33.25 -1.12 -1.24
CA ARG A 216 31.79 -0.89 -1.14
C ARG A 216 31.00 -1.66 -2.19
N HIS A 217 31.58 -1.92 -3.37
CA HIS A 217 30.91 -2.67 -4.43
C HIS A 217 30.76 -4.15 -4.07
N ALA A 218 31.78 -4.76 -3.44
CA ALA A 218 31.66 -6.11 -2.92
C ALA A 218 30.56 -6.23 -1.86
N VAL A 219 30.47 -5.27 -0.94
CA VAL A 219 29.42 -5.23 0.07
C VAL A 219 28.04 -5.07 -0.57
N ALA A 220 27.90 -4.16 -1.55
CA ALA A 220 26.64 -3.96 -2.28
C ALA A 220 26.18 -5.24 -2.95
N LYS A 221 27.08 -5.94 -3.64
CA LYS A 221 26.80 -7.23 -4.29
C LYS A 221 26.37 -8.30 -3.29
N THR A 222 27.08 -8.42 -2.17
CA THR A 222 26.75 -9.40 -1.10
C THR A 222 25.36 -9.17 -0.52
N LEU A 223 24.97 -7.92 -0.31
CA LEU A 223 23.69 -7.54 0.25
C LEU A 223 22.57 -7.38 -0.81
N GLY A 224 22.87 -7.58 -2.09
CA GLY A 224 21.90 -7.48 -3.19
C GLY A 224 21.42 -6.05 -3.48
N PHE A 225 22.27 -5.04 -3.22
CA PHE A 225 22.03 -3.68 -3.68
C PHE A 225 22.43 -3.51 -5.15
N ASP A 226 21.71 -2.69 -5.91
CA ASP A 226 21.98 -2.40 -7.32
C ASP A 226 23.22 -1.51 -7.53
N GLY A 227 23.75 -0.95 -6.45
CA GLY A 227 24.93 -0.11 -6.44
C GLY A 227 25.10 0.63 -5.12
N ILE A 228 26.11 1.49 -5.07
CA ILE A 228 26.43 2.31 -3.89
C ILE A 228 25.78 3.70 -3.98
N CYS A 229 25.56 4.34 -2.84
CA CYS A 229 25.29 5.78 -2.78
C CYS A 229 26.55 6.54 -3.23
N ALA A 230 26.40 7.47 -4.17
CA ALA A 230 27.51 8.13 -4.84
C ALA A 230 28.25 9.15 -3.97
N ASN A 231 27.55 9.76 -3.02
CA ASN A 231 28.13 10.76 -2.10
C ASN A 231 27.97 10.30 -0.65
N SER A 232 29.05 10.30 0.12
CA SER A 232 29.05 9.79 1.49
C SER A 232 28.26 10.68 2.46
N LEU A 233 28.21 11.98 2.22
CA LEU A 233 27.47 12.91 3.05
C LEU A 233 25.95 12.73 2.86
N ASP A 234 25.50 12.63 1.63
CA ASP A 234 24.12 12.33 1.25
C ASP A 234 23.69 10.94 1.74
N ALA A 235 24.54 9.93 1.62
CA ALA A 235 24.27 8.55 1.99
C ALA A 235 23.78 8.37 3.44
N VAL A 236 24.26 9.19 4.37
CA VAL A 236 23.90 9.14 5.79
C VAL A 236 22.81 10.16 6.14
N SER A 237 22.55 11.14 5.27
CA SER A 237 21.56 12.20 5.45
C SER A 237 20.19 11.83 4.86
N ASP A 238 20.17 11.17 3.70
CA ASP A 238 19.00 10.89 2.91
C ASP A 238 17.95 10.06 3.65
N ARG A 239 16.70 10.54 3.58
CA ARG A 239 15.48 9.86 4.02
C ARG A 239 14.37 9.95 2.97
N ASP A 240 14.70 10.40 1.75
CA ASP A 240 13.73 10.50 0.65
C ASP A 240 13.05 9.18 0.38
N PHE A 241 13.79 8.07 0.48
CA PHE A 241 13.25 6.72 0.31
C PHE A 241 12.14 6.37 1.31
N ALA A 242 12.23 6.84 2.55
CA ALA A 242 11.21 6.65 3.58
C ALA A 242 9.98 7.52 3.32
N ILE A 243 10.20 8.78 2.91
CA ILE A 243 9.13 9.71 2.52
C ILE A 243 8.41 9.18 1.29
N GLU A 244 9.14 8.75 0.25
CA GLU A 244 8.57 8.22 -0.97
C GLU A 244 7.72 6.96 -0.73
N PHE A 245 8.22 6.03 0.07
CA PHE A 245 7.46 4.83 0.47
C PHE A 245 6.18 5.22 1.21
N THR A 246 6.27 6.14 2.17
CA THR A 246 5.10 6.57 2.95
C THR A 246 4.11 7.35 2.08
N ALA A 247 4.58 8.15 1.11
CA ALA A 247 3.72 8.82 0.13
C ALA A 247 2.99 7.82 -0.79
N ALA A 248 3.69 6.80 -1.28
CA ALA A 248 3.07 5.72 -2.05
C ALA A 248 2.05 4.96 -1.19
N SER A 249 2.38 4.68 0.07
CA SER A 249 1.49 4.05 1.06
C SER A 249 0.25 4.89 1.35
N ALA A 250 0.37 6.22 1.42
CA ALA A 250 -0.76 7.12 1.59
C ALA A 250 -1.74 7.06 0.40
N LEU A 251 -1.23 6.89 -0.83
CA LEU A 251 -2.07 6.66 -2.01
C LEU A 251 -2.76 5.29 -1.95
N VAL A 252 -2.06 4.22 -1.58
CA VAL A 252 -2.67 2.89 -1.35
C VAL A 252 -3.83 3.01 -0.37
N MET A 253 -3.61 3.63 0.79
CA MET A 253 -4.64 3.79 1.80
C MET A 253 -5.79 4.70 1.34
N THR A 254 -5.54 5.68 0.49
CA THR A 254 -6.58 6.50 -0.13
C THR A 254 -7.47 5.67 -1.05
N HIS A 255 -6.89 4.77 -1.86
CA HIS A 255 -7.66 3.86 -2.70
C HIS A 255 -8.45 2.85 -1.87
N VAL A 256 -7.85 2.29 -0.82
CA VAL A 256 -8.54 1.43 0.15
C VAL A 256 -9.69 2.18 0.83
N SER A 257 -9.49 3.43 1.23
CA SER A 257 -10.54 4.27 1.85
C SER A 257 -11.72 4.50 0.91
N ARG A 258 -11.47 4.78 -0.37
CA ARG A 258 -12.55 4.93 -1.37
C ARG A 258 -13.33 3.64 -1.55
N PHE A 259 -12.64 2.51 -1.67
CA PHE A 259 -13.29 1.20 -1.77
C PHE A 259 -14.08 0.87 -0.49
N SER A 260 -13.52 1.18 0.67
CA SER A 260 -14.18 1.03 1.96
C SER A 260 -15.50 1.78 2.04
N GLU A 261 -15.53 3.03 1.55
CA GLU A 261 -16.75 3.85 1.52
C GLU A 261 -17.86 3.17 0.73
N GLU A 262 -17.53 2.65 -0.46
CA GLU A 262 -18.51 1.93 -1.28
C GLU A 262 -18.96 0.63 -0.64
N LEU A 263 -18.05 -0.16 -0.03
CA LEU A 263 -18.41 -1.39 0.67
C LEU A 263 -19.38 -1.12 1.84
N VAL A 264 -19.15 -0.05 2.61
CA VAL A 264 -20.04 0.36 3.71
C VAL A 264 -21.42 0.76 3.17
N LEU A 265 -21.47 1.56 2.09
CA LEU A 265 -22.71 1.95 1.44
C LEU A 265 -23.45 0.74 0.88
N TRP A 266 -22.75 -0.14 0.15
CA TRP A 266 -23.36 -1.32 -0.49
C TRP A 266 -23.86 -2.36 0.50
N MET A 267 -23.21 -2.49 1.66
CA MET A 267 -23.66 -3.40 2.72
C MET A 267 -24.85 -2.84 3.51
N SER A 268 -25.06 -1.52 3.52
CA SER A 268 -26.16 -0.90 4.22
C SER A 268 -27.49 -1.49 3.77
N PRO A 269 -28.43 -1.83 4.70
CA PRO A 269 -29.76 -2.35 4.32
C PRO A 269 -30.57 -1.42 3.42
N ARG A 270 -30.20 -0.14 3.34
CA ARG A 270 -30.83 0.84 2.43
C ARG A 270 -30.41 0.65 0.98
N VAL A 271 -29.24 0.08 0.73
CA VAL A 271 -28.68 -0.20 -0.59
C VAL A 271 -28.71 -1.70 -0.87
N GLY A 272 -28.10 -2.51 -0.02
CA GLY A 272 -28.22 -3.95 -0.01
C GLY A 272 -27.58 -4.69 -1.20
N PHE A 273 -26.55 -4.14 -1.81
CA PHE A 273 -25.91 -4.70 -3.00
C PHE A 273 -25.00 -5.89 -2.71
N ILE A 274 -24.42 -5.91 -1.52
CA ILE A 274 -23.48 -6.95 -1.08
C ILE A 274 -23.77 -7.38 0.36
N ASP A 275 -23.17 -8.50 0.75
CA ASP A 275 -22.96 -8.89 2.14
C ASP A 275 -21.50 -9.26 2.36
N ILE A 276 -20.92 -8.83 3.48
CA ILE A 276 -19.56 -9.17 3.91
C ILE A 276 -19.67 -10.35 4.88
N ALA A 277 -18.80 -11.35 4.73
CA ALA A 277 -18.81 -12.53 5.57
C ALA A 277 -18.68 -12.17 7.07
N ASP A 278 -19.39 -12.88 7.94
CA ASP A 278 -19.52 -12.58 9.38
C ASP A 278 -18.17 -12.44 10.09
N ARG A 279 -17.16 -13.21 9.69
CA ARG A 279 -15.82 -13.15 10.27
C ARG A 279 -15.09 -11.81 10.08
N PHE A 280 -15.60 -10.93 9.24
CA PHE A 280 -15.08 -9.56 9.00
C PHE A 280 -16.01 -8.48 9.54
N CYS A 281 -17.03 -8.85 10.29
CA CYS A 281 -18.04 -7.97 10.84
C CYS A 281 -18.15 -8.14 12.35
N THR A 282 -18.74 -7.14 13.03
CA THR A 282 -19.12 -7.26 14.44
C THR A 282 -20.62 -7.05 14.63
N GLY A 283 -21.11 -7.56 15.75
CA GLY A 283 -22.49 -7.31 16.20
C GLY A 283 -22.57 -6.08 17.12
N SER A 284 -23.76 -5.89 17.68
CA SER A 284 -24.01 -4.87 18.70
C SER A 284 -24.32 -5.55 20.03
N SER A 285 -23.79 -5.00 21.13
CA SER A 285 -24.06 -5.49 22.48
C SER A 285 -25.50 -5.26 22.94
N ILE A 286 -26.25 -4.37 22.27
CA ILE A 286 -27.61 -3.98 22.62
C ILE A 286 -28.64 -4.28 21.51
N MET A 287 -28.18 -4.32 20.25
CA MET A 287 -29.05 -4.52 19.08
C MET A 287 -28.75 -5.86 18.41
N PRO A 288 -29.47 -6.95 18.71
CA PRO A 288 -29.13 -8.30 18.25
C PRO A 288 -29.21 -8.49 16.74
N GLN A 289 -29.92 -7.63 16.01
CA GLN A 289 -30.05 -7.67 14.55
C GLN A 289 -28.93 -6.93 13.81
N LYS A 290 -28.06 -6.20 14.52
CA LYS A 290 -27.07 -5.31 13.89
C LYS A 290 -25.81 -6.05 13.49
N LYS A 291 -25.38 -5.86 12.25
CA LYS A 291 -24.13 -6.33 11.69
C LYS A 291 -23.35 -5.13 11.14
N ASN A 292 -22.14 -4.90 11.66
CA ASN A 292 -21.33 -3.72 11.32
C ASN A 292 -20.19 -4.09 10.37
N PRO A 293 -19.91 -3.27 9.36
CA PRO A 293 -18.77 -3.45 8.44
C PRO A 293 -17.47 -2.86 9.03
N ASP A 294 -17.02 -3.39 10.17
CA ASP A 294 -15.91 -2.78 10.93
C ASP A 294 -14.60 -2.73 10.16
N VAL A 295 -14.31 -3.74 9.33
CA VAL A 295 -13.05 -3.77 8.57
C VAL A 295 -12.94 -2.58 7.61
N PRO A 296 -13.89 -2.33 6.69
CA PRO A 296 -13.81 -1.16 5.83
C PRO A 296 -13.91 0.17 6.60
N GLU A 297 -14.71 0.25 7.66
CA GLU A 297 -14.79 1.47 8.48
C GLU A 297 -13.45 1.80 9.12
N LEU A 298 -12.80 0.82 9.74
CA LEU A 298 -11.49 1.01 10.37
C LEU A 298 -10.40 1.34 9.35
N ALA A 299 -10.44 0.76 8.16
CA ALA A 299 -9.49 1.07 7.09
C ALA A 299 -9.59 2.54 6.64
N ARG A 300 -10.81 3.10 6.54
CA ARG A 300 -11.00 4.55 6.34
C ARG A 300 -10.29 5.37 7.42
N GLY A 301 -10.45 4.98 8.69
CA GLY A 301 -9.80 5.65 9.82
C GLY A 301 -8.26 5.56 9.77
N LYS A 302 -7.73 4.36 9.46
CA LYS A 302 -6.27 4.12 9.35
C LYS A 302 -5.60 4.93 8.23
N THR A 303 -6.34 5.35 7.22
CA THR A 303 -5.82 6.24 6.16
C THR A 303 -5.26 7.54 6.74
N GLY A 304 -5.97 8.15 7.69
CA GLY A 304 -5.49 9.36 8.38
C GLY A 304 -4.18 9.13 9.15
N ARG A 305 -3.98 7.93 9.70
CA ARG A 305 -2.75 7.56 10.41
C ARG A 305 -1.54 7.56 9.47
N VAL A 306 -1.65 6.92 8.30
CA VAL A 306 -0.57 6.89 7.29
C VAL A 306 -0.29 8.29 6.72
N ASN A 307 -1.33 9.09 6.47
CA ASN A 307 -1.17 10.49 6.07
C ASN A 307 -0.43 11.31 7.12
N GLY A 308 -0.71 11.07 8.41
CA GLY A 308 0.00 11.69 9.52
C GLY A 308 1.49 11.32 9.53
N HIS A 309 1.84 10.07 9.25
CA HIS A 309 3.22 9.61 9.15
C HIS A 309 3.98 10.26 7.99
N LEU A 310 3.34 10.42 6.83
CA LEU A 310 3.93 11.16 5.71
C LEU A 310 4.25 12.60 6.11
N MET A 311 3.32 13.27 6.77
CA MET A 311 3.52 14.64 7.24
C MET A 311 4.61 14.72 8.29
N ALA A 312 4.71 13.74 9.21
CA ALA A 312 5.78 13.65 10.20
C ALA A 312 7.16 13.55 9.54
N LEU A 313 7.33 12.65 8.56
CA LEU A 313 8.61 12.47 7.85
C LEU A 313 9.01 13.71 7.02
N LEU A 314 8.07 14.34 6.32
CA LEU A 314 8.32 15.58 5.60
C LEU A 314 8.76 16.70 6.56
N THR A 315 8.11 16.80 7.71
CA THR A 315 8.43 17.79 8.75
C THR A 315 9.78 17.51 9.39
N LEU A 316 10.10 16.23 9.63
CA LEU A 316 11.39 15.79 10.16
C LEU A 316 12.56 16.27 9.29
N MET A 317 12.46 16.06 7.98
CA MET A 317 13.56 16.39 7.06
C MET A 317 13.64 17.88 6.73
N LYS A 318 12.54 18.62 6.91
CA LYS A 318 12.48 20.05 6.63
C LYS A 318 13.47 20.81 7.53
N GLY A 319 14.45 21.46 6.93
CA GLY A 319 15.38 22.34 7.63
C GLY A 319 16.50 21.64 8.40
N GLN A 320 16.64 20.30 8.32
CA GLN A 320 17.83 19.62 8.85
C GLN A 320 19.06 19.98 8.03
N PRO A 321 20.22 20.24 8.67
CA PRO A 321 21.50 20.28 7.95
C PRO A 321 21.88 18.88 7.47
N LEU A 322 22.80 18.82 6.50
CA LEU A 322 23.31 17.55 5.97
C LEU A 322 23.99 16.68 7.05
N ALA A 323 24.26 15.45 6.71
CA ALA A 323 24.72 14.36 7.54
C ALA A 323 23.65 13.86 8.53
N TYR A 324 24.05 13.42 9.70
CA TYR A 324 23.13 12.84 10.69
C TYR A 324 22.92 13.79 11.87
N ASN A 325 21.67 14.00 12.20
CA ASN A 325 21.23 14.64 13.45
C ASN A 325 20.38 13.64 14.25
N LYS A 326 20.31 13.79 15.56
CA LYS A 326 19.53 12.89 16.43
C LYS A 326 18.04 12.86 16.06
N ASP A 327 17.54 13.91 15.40
CA ASP A 327 16.21 14.00 14.79
C ASP A 327 15.90 12.78 13.93
N ASN A 328 16.86 12.26 13.17
CA ASN A 328 16.70 11.09 12.32
C ASN A 328 16.33 9.79 13.06
N GLN A 329 16.35 9.77 14.40
CA GLN A 329 15.78 8.66 15.15
C GLN A 329 14.26 8.55 14.98
N GLU A 330 13.60 9.72 14.77
CA GLU A 330 12.15 9.82 14.57
C GLU A 330 11.67 9.35 13.18
N ASP A 331 12.57 8.92 12.30
CA ASP A 331 12.22 8.36 11.00
C ASP A 331 11.58 6.95 11.10
N LYS A 332 11.92 6.19 12.16
CA LYS A 332 11.65 4.76 12.26
C LYS A 332 10.23 4.44 12.67
N GLU A 333 9.73 5.05 13.74
CA GLU A 333 8.38 4.73 14.25
C GLU A 333 7.29 5.03 13.22
N PRO A 334 7.26 6.21 12.55
CA PRO A 334 6.31 6.46 11.47
C PRO A 334 6.43 5.49 10.31
N LEU A 335 7.67 5.13 9.93
CA LEU A 335 7.93 4.19 8.84
C LEU A 335 7.47 2.77 9.18
N PHE A 336 7.83 2.27 10.36
CA PHE A 336 7.47 0.94 10.83
C PHE A 336 5.95 0.78 10.96
N ASP A 337 5.29 1.75 11.56
CA ASP A 337 3.84 1.74 11.72
C ASP A 337 3.09 1.87 10.38
N THR A 338 3.64 2.62 9.44
CA THR A 338 3.11 2.68 8.06
C THR A 338 3.15 1.30 7.41
N VAL A 339 4.29 0.61 7.49
CA VAL A 339 4.45 -0.74 6.95
C VAL A 339 3.44 -1.70 7.55
N ASP A 340 3.32 -1.74 8.88
CA ASP A 340 2.40 -2.63 9.58
C ASP A 340 0.94 -2.32 9.21
N THR A 341 0.57 -1.04 9.22
CA THR A 341 -0.78 -0.59 8.89
C THR A 341 -1.19 -0.97 7.46
N VAL A 342 -0.31 -0.73 6.49
CA VAL A 342 -0.59 -1.02 5.08
C VAL A 342 -0.65 -2.54 4.84
N ALA A 343 0.32 -3.28 5.36
CA ALA A 343 0.39 -4.72 5.17
C ALA A 343 -0.84 -5.45 5.76
N ASP A 344 -1.22 -5.12 7.00
CA ASP A 344 -2.39 -5.72 7.63
C ASP A 344 -3.68 -5.34 6.91
N THR A 345 -3.79 -4.09 6.44
CA THR A 345 -4.95 -3.63 5.69
C THR A 345 -5.08 -4.37 4.35
N LEU A 346 -4.00 -4.48 3.58
CA LEU A 346 -4.04 -5.17 2.29
C LEU A 346 -4.37 -6.66 2.46
N ARG A 347 -3.79 -7.30 3.47
CA ARG A 347 -4.04 -8.71 3.77
C ARG A 347 -5.51 -8.97 4.11
N ILE A 348 -6.06 -8.20 5.05
CA ILE A 348 -7.46 -8.39 5.46
C ILE A 348 -8.43 -8.07 4.31
N PHE A 349 -8.11 -7.09 3.46
CA PHE A 349 -8.93 -6.76 2.30
C PHE A 349 -8.92 -7.86 1.24
N ALA A 350 -7.78 -8.48 0.96
CA ALA A 350 -7.71 -9.60 0.02
C ALA A 350 -8.59 -10.77 0.48
N GLU A 351 -8.53 -11.11 1.78
CA GLU A 351 -9.35 -12.18 2.37
C GLU A 351 -10.84 -11.79 2.43
N MET A 352 -11.17 -10.53 2.74
CA MET A 352 -12.54 -10.04 2.83
C MET A 352 -13.21 -9.99 1.45
N VAL A 353 -12.53 -9.48 0.43
CA VAL A 353 -13.05 -9.38 -0.94
C VAL A 353 -13.41 -10.75 -1.50
N ALA A 354 -12.56 -11.75 -1.28
CA ALA A 354 -12.83 -13.13 -1.68
C ALA A 354 -14.08 -13.75 -1.03
N GLY A 355 -14.55 -13.17 0.08
CA GLY A 355 -15.73 -13.63 0.83
C GLY A 355 -16.98 -12.76 0.64
N ILE A 356 -16.98 -11.79 -0.26
CA ILE A 356 -18.15 -10.93 -0.53
C ILE A 356 -19.24 -11.75 -1.23
N THR A 357 -20.46 -11.67 -0.71
CA THR A 357 -21.67 -12.17 -1.36
C THR A 357 -22.35 -11.05 -2.12
N VAL A 358 -22.47 -11.17 -3.43
CA VAL A 358 -23.13 -10.20 -4.31
C VAL A 358 -24.64 -10.48 -4.33
N LYS A 359 -25.47 -9.44 -4.40
CA LYS A 359 -26.91 -9.51 -4.49
C LYS A 359 -27.41 -8.92 -5.83
N PRO A 360 -27.34 -9.68 -6.92
CA PRO A 360 -27.64 -9.18 -8.27
C PRO A 360 -29.03 -8.60 -8.42
N ASP A 361 -30.05 -9.20 -7.76
CA ASP A 361 -31.43 -8.74 -7.84
C ASP A 361 -31.62 -7.33 -7.24
N ALA A 362 -30.93 -7.05 -6.11
CA ALA A 362 -30.97 -5.73 -5.49
C ALA A 362 -30.27 -4.68 -6.35
N MET A 363 -29.10 -5.03 -6.94
CA MET A 363 -28.39 -4.17 -7.88
C MET A 363 -29.25 -3.87 -9.12
N ARG A 364 -29.86 -4.91 -9.70
CA ARG A 364 -30.74 -4.77 -10.87
C ARG A 364 -31.95 -3.89 -10.55
N ALA A 365 -32.63 -4.12 -9.44
CA ALA A 365 -33.77 -3.32 -9.03
C ALA A 365 -33.43 -1.83 -8.87
N ALA A 366 -32.23 -1.54 -8.32
CA ALA A 366 -31.74 -0.17 -8.20
C ALA A 366 -31.37 0.44 -9.57
N ALA A 367 -30.84 -0.36 -10.50
CA ALA A 367 -30.50 0.10 -11.85
C ALA A 367 -31.74 0.43 -12.71
N LEU A 368 -32.89 -0.14 -12.40
CA LEU A 368 -34.19 0.19 -13.04
C LEU A 368 -34.78 1.52 -12.56
N GLN A 369 -34.20 2.14 -11.53
CA GLN A 369 -34.68 3.41 -11.01
C GLN A 369 -33.92 4.59 -11.64
N GLY A 370 -34.57 5.77 -11.67
CA GLY A 370 -33.90 7.01 -12.06
C GLY A 370 -33.64 7.16 -13.55
N PHE A 371 -34.40 6.48 -14.38
CA PHE A 371 -34.31 6.60 -15.85
C PHE A 371 -32.90 6.32 -16.39
N SER A 372 -32.23 5.28 -15.87
CA SER A 372 -30.82 5.00 -16.16
C SER A 372 -30.51 4.77 -17.63
N THR A 373 -31.51 4.44 -18.47
CA THR A 373 -31.41 4.23 -19.92
C THR A 373 -31.79 5.46 -20.75
N ALA A 374 -32.07 6.60 -20.12
CA ALA A 374 -32.46 7.82 -20.87
C ALA A 374 -31.42 8.28 -21.89
N THR A 375 -30.11 8.15 -21.56
CA THR A 375 -29.04 8.44 -22.51
C THR A 375 -29.08 7.50 -23.73
N ASP A 376 -29.49 6.25 -23.54
CA ASP A 376 -29.59 5.26 -24.63
C ASP A 376 -30.70 5.63 -25.61
N LEU A 377 -31.79 6.23 -25.13
CA LEU A 377 -32.85 6.78 -25.99
C LEU A 377 -32.33 8.00 -26.80
N ALA A 378 -31.57 8.88 -26.16
CA ALA A 378 -30.97 10.02 -26.87
C ALA A 378 -30.01 9.54 -27.98
N ASP A 379 -29.12 8.58 -27.64
CA ASP A 379 -28.20 7.97 -28.60
C ASP A 379 -28.92 7.25 -29.75
N TYR A 380 -30.04 6.58 -29.46
CA TYR A 380 -30.89 5.96 -30.45
C TYR A 380 -31.41 6.98 -31.48
N LEU A 381 -31.91 8.12 -31.02
CA LEU A 381 -32.40 9.21 -31.90
C LEU A 381 -31.24 9.84 -32.71
N VAL A 382 -30.10 10.03 -32.08
CA VAL A 382 -28.90 10.56 -32.77
C VAL A 382 -28.45 9.64 -33.89
N LYS A 383 -28.41 8.33 -33.66
CA LYS A 383 -28.07 7.32 -34.68
C LYS A 383 -29.03 7.35 -35.90
N ARG A 384 -30.22 7.93 -35.71
CA ARG A 384 -31.22 8.14 -36.77
C ARG A 384 -31.19 9.53 -37.39
N GLY A 385 -30.15 10.32 -37.08
CA GLY A 385 -29.87 11.61 -37.73
C GLY A 385 -30.36 12.84 -36.97
N LEU A 386 -30.89 12.68 -35.76
CA LEU A 386 -31.27 13.84 -34.95
C LEU A 386 -30.00 14.46 -34.31
N PRO A 387 -29.83 15.80 -34.33
CA PRO A 387 -28.75 16.45 -33.57
C PRO A 387 -28.84 16.12 -32.09
N PHE A 388 -27.69 15.93 -31.42
CA PHE A 388 -27.64 15.48 -30.01
C PHE A 388 -28.42 16.42 -29.07
N ARG A 389 -28.37 17.75 -29.28
CA ARG A 389 -29.11 18.69 -28.41
C ARG A 389 -30.62 18.50 -28.52
N ASP A 390 -31.12 18.29 -29.74
CA ASP A 390 -32.54 18.07 -29.98
C ASP A 390 -32.99 16.69 -29.41
N ALA A 391 -32.12 15.66 -29.53
CA ALA A 391 -32.35 14.36 -28.89
C ALA A 391 -32.43 14.47 -27.37
N HIS A 392 -31.49 15.20 -26.78
CA HIS A 392 -31.45 15.41 -25.32
C HIS A 392 -32.73 16.13 -24.83
N GLU A 393 -33.16 17.17 -25.54
CA GLU A 393 -34.40 17.93 -25.19
C GLU A 393 -35.64 17.03 -25.29
N ALA A 394 -35.75 16.26 -26.37
CA ALA A 394 -36.85 15.30 -26.56
C ALA A 394 -36.90 14.26 -25.42
N VAL A 395 -35.74 13.67 -25.09
CA VAL A 395 -35.66 12.68 -24.01
C VAL A 395 -35.91 13.29 -22.63
N ALA A 396 -35.45 14.50 -22.35
CA ALA A 396 -35.75 15.21 -21.10
C ALA A 396 -37.28 15.43 -20.94
N HIS A 397 -37.97 15.70 -22.06
CA HIS A 397 -39.44 15.80 -22.05
C HIS A 397 -40.11 14.46 -21.76
N ALA A 398 -39.64 13.37 -22.40
CA ALA A 398 -40.13 12.02 -22.13
C ALA A 398 -39.92 11.59 -20.67
N VAL A 399 -38.74 11.84 -20.12
CA VAL A 399 -38.42 11.57 -18.69
C VAL A 399 -39.38 12.32 -17.79
N LYS A 400 -39.65 13.60 -18.06
CA LYS A 400 -40.59 14.37 -17.25
C LYS A 400 -42.03 13.80 -17.27
N ILE A 401 -42.49 13.36 -18.43
CA ILE A 401 -43.82 12.75 -18.57
C ILE A 401 -43.87 11.42 -17.79
N CYS A 402 -42.84 10.59 -17.88
CA CYS A 402 -42.76 9.32 -17.17
C CYS A 402 -42.67 9.55 -15.64
N ASP A 403 -41.88 10.53 -15.20
CA ASP A 403 -41.78 10.89 -13.77
C ASP A 403 -43.13 11.36 -13.22
N ASP A 404 -43.86 12.24 -13.93
CA ASP A 404 -45.19 12.69 -13.58
C ASP A 404 -46.22 11.52 -13.51
N ARG A 405 -46.05 10.47 -14.31
CA ARG A 405 -46.89 9.24 -14.34
C ARG A 405 -46.43 8.18 -13.33
N GLY A 406 -45.22 8.28 -12.79
CA GLY A 406 -44.61 7.27 -11.91
C GLY A 406 -44.24 5.95 -12.62
N ILE A 407 -43.86 6.02 -13.89
CA ILE A 407 -43.46 4.87 -14.73
C ILE A 407 -42.05 5.09 -15.31
N ASP A 408 -41.37 4.03 -15.80
CA ASP A 408 -40.11 4.15 -16.52
C ASP A 408 -40.32 4.40 -18.03
N LEU A 409 -39.27 4.85 -18.74
CA LEU A 409 -39.29 5.00 -20.21
C LEU A 409 -39.59 3.68 -20.93
N ALA A 410 -39.15 2.56 -20.40
CA ALA A 410 -39.37 1.25 -20.93
C ALA A 410 -40.84 0.75 -20.76
N ASP A 411 -41.62 1.38 -19.90
CA ASP A 411 -43.03 1.03 -19.65
C ASP A 411 -43.97 1.70 -20.67
N LEU A 412 -43.50 2.68 -21.44
CA LEU A 412 -44.28 3.31 -22.50
C LEU A 412 -44.52 2.32 -23.67
N THR A 413 -45.72 2.32 -24.17
CA THR A 413 -45.98 1.67 -25.48
C THR A 413 -45.38 2.51 -26.62
N LEU A 414 -45.16 1.90 -27.79
CA LEU A 414 -44.65 2.63 -28.96
C LEU A 414 -45.56 3.82 -29.34
N ASP A 415 -46.86 3.61 -29.26
CA ASP A 415 -47.85 4.64 -29.61
C ASP A 415 -47.79 5.80 -28.60
N GLU A 416 -47.75 5.51 -27.30
CA GLU A 416 -47.56 6.53 -26.26
C GLU A 416 -46.25 7.30 -26.45
N MET A 417 -45.13 6.60 -26.70
CA MET A 417 -43.84 7.24 -26.93
C MET A 417 -43.88 8.18 -28.15
N LYS A 418 -44.54 7.77 -29.24
CA LYS A 418 -44.72 8.61 -30.41
C LYS A 418 -45.66 9.80 -30.19
N GLN A 419 -46.71 9.58 -29.36
CA GLN A 419 -47.62 10.64 -28.99
C GLN A 419 -46.99 11.67 -28.06
N ASP A 420 -46.22 11.21 -27.10
CA ASP A 420 -45.49 12.07 -26.15
C ASP A 420 -44.31 12.82 -26.78
N LEU A 421 -43.75 12.28 -27.86
CA LEU A 421 -42.63 12.85 -28.61
C LEU A 421 -42.94 13.12 -30.09
N PRO A 422 -43.95 13.96 -30.41
CA PRO A 422 -44.46 14.11 -31.77
C PRO A 422 -43.40 14.63 -32.76
N ASN A 423 -42.48 15.47 -32.32
CA ASN A 423 -41.44 16.05 -33.16
C ASN A 423 -40.42 15.02 -33.69
N VAL A 424 -40.24 13.91 -32.97
CA VAL A 424 -39.30 12.84 -33.30
C VAL A 424 -39.98 11.48 -33.55
N ALA A 425 -41.30 11.44 -33.54
CA ALA A 425 -42.11 10.23 -33.69
C ALA A 425 -41.74 9.39 -34.93
N HIS A 426 -41.37 10.06 -36.01
CA HIS A 426 -40.99 9.44 -37.30
C HIS A 426 -39.63 8.71 -37.21
N LEU A 427 -38.82 8.97 -36.19
CA LEU A 427 -37.54 8.30 -35.94
C LEU A 427 -37.68 7.07 -35.00
N ILE A 428 -38.82 6.94 -34.30
CA ILE A 428 -39.01 5.90 -33.27
C ILE A 428 -39.66 4.66 -33.89
N GLY A 429 -38.97 3.53 -33.85
CA GLY A 429 -39.46 2.23 -34.23
C GLY A 429 -39.55 1.23 -33.07
N ASP A 430 -40.12 0.06 -33.28
CA ASP A 430 -40.25 -1.01 -32.26
C ASP A 430 -38.92 -1.44 -31.66
N ASP A 431 -37.84 -1.27 -32.39
CA ASP A 431 -36.47 -1.60 -31.94
C ASP A 431 -35.94 -0.71 -30.81
N VAL A 432 -36.62 0.41 -30.52
CA VAL A 432 -36.25 1.32 -29.38
C VAL A 432 -36.26 0.57 -28.06
N PHE A 433 -37.15 -0.37 -27.85
CA PHE A 433 -37.24 -1.09 -26.58
C PHE A 433 -36.00 -1.98 -26.32
N GLY A 434 -35.28 -2.40 -27.33
CA GLY A 434 -34.01 -3.09 -27.18
C GLY A 434 -32.91 -2.18 -26.57
N TYR A 435 -32.95 -0.89 -26.84
CA TYR A 435 -32.03 0.10 -26.28
C TYR A 435 -32.41 0.51 -24.86
N LEU A 436 -33.70 0.39 -24.48
CA LEU A 436 -34.20 0.77 -23.17
C LEU A 436 -34.09 -0.36 -22.11
N THR A 437 -33.59 -1.53 -22.49
CA THR A 437 -33.26 -2.57 -21.49
C THR A 437 -31.91 -2.30 -20.87
N LEU A 438 -31.75 -2.73 -19.60
CA LEU A 438 -30.46 -2.65 -18.93
C LEU A 438 -29.37 -3.41 -19.69
N GLU A 439 -29.71 -4.59 -20.24
CA GLU A 439 -28.84 -5.43 -21.05
C GLU A 439 -28.43 -4.75 -22.35
N GLY A 440 -29.38 -4.14 -23.04
CA GLY A 440 -29.11 -3.35 -24.27
C GLY A 440 -28.18 -2.17 -23.98
N SER A 441 -28.44 -1.47 -22.90
CA SER A 441 -27.61 -0.35 -22.45
C SER A 441 -26.16 -0.77 -22.21
N VAL A 442 -25.89 -1.78 -21.36
CA VAL A 442 -24.51 -2.20 -21.08
C VAL A 442 -23.84 -2.84 -22.30
N ALA A 443 -24.57 -3.65 -23.09
CA ALA A 443 -24.03 -4.29 -24.29
C ALA A 443 -23.64 -3.29 -25.39
N SER A 444 -24.32 -2.14 -25.46
CA SER A 444 -24.02 -1.09 -26.44
C SER A 444 -22.65 -0.45 -26.24
N ARG A 445 -22.09 -0.55 -25.05
CA ARG A 445 -20.80 0.04 -24.66
C ARG A 445 -19.65 -0.96 -24.83
N ASN A 446 -19.61 -1.60 -26.00
CA ASN A 446 -18.66 -2.66 -26.37
C ASN A 446 -17.41 -2.10 -27.08
N HIS A 447 -16.71 -1.17 -26.42
CA HIS A 447 -15.41 -0.66 -26.85
C HIS A 447 -14.38 -0.87 -25.73
N PRO A 448 -13.07 -0.87 -26.02
CA PRO A 448 -12.05 -1.00 -24.96
C PRO A 448 -12.27 -0.01 -23.82
N GLY A 449 -12.36 -0.52 -22.58
CA GLY A 449 -12.66 0.29 -21.40
C GLY A 449 -14.16 0.51 -21.15
N GLY A 450 -15.05 0.03 -22.01
CA GLY A 450 -16.50 0.08 -21.80
C GLY A 450 -17.00 -1.00 -20.82
N THR A 451 -18.26 -0.86 -20.39
CA THR A 451 -18.88 -1.74 -19.37
C THR A 451 -19.49 -3.03 -19.93
N ALA A 452 -19.48 -3.23 -21.25
CA ALA A 452 -20.03 -4.46 -21.86
C ALA A 452 -19.36 -5.72 -21.26
N PRO A 453 -20.11 -6.80 -20.99
CA PRO A 453 -19.57 -8.04 -20.41
C PRO A 453 -18.34 -8.60 -21.12
N ASP A 454 -18.30 -8.54 -22.45
CA ASP A 454 -17.14 -8.98 -23.23
C ASP A 454 -15.88 -8.14 -22.98
N GLN A 455 -16.06 -6.84 -22.80
CA GLN A 455 -14.95 -5.94 -22.46
C GLN A 455 -14.46 -6.19 -21.03
N VAL A 456 -15.36 -6.48 -20.09
CA VAL A 456 -15.01 -6.89 -18.72
C VAL A 456 -14.19 -8.17 -18.73
N ARG A 457 -14.63 -9.20 -19.47
CA ARG A 457 -13.88 -10.48 -19.60
C ARG A 457 -12.51 -10.26 -20.26
N ALA A 458 -12.43 -9.41 -21.27
CA ALA A 458 -11.17 -9.06 -21.92
C ALA A 458 -10.22 -8.34 -20.94
N ALA A 459 -10.72 -7.41 -20.14
CA ALA A 459 -9.96 -6.69 -19.14
C ALA A 459 -9.50 -7.62 -17.99
N VAL A 460 -10.36 -8.54 -17.52
CA VAL A 460 -10.01 -9.60 -16.57
C VAL A 460 -8.84 -10.43 -17.07
N LYS A 461 -8.91 -10.90 -18.32
CA LYS A 461 -7.84 -11.68 -18.95
C LYS A 461 -6.51 -10.91 -18.99
N ALA A 462 -6.56 -9.64 -19.39
CA ALA A 462 -5.37 -8.78 -19.42
C ALA A 462 -4.79 -8.55 -18.02
N ALA A 463 -5.64 -8.30 -17.02
CA ALA A 463 -5.22 -8.09 -15.63
C ALA A 463 -4.59 -9.36 -15.02
N ARG A 464 -5.13 -10.57 -15.30
CA ARG A 464 -4.51 -11.83 -14.87
C ARG A 464 -3.14 -12.04 -15.50
N ALA A 465 -3.00 -11.80 -16.80
CA ALA A 465 -1.72 -11.89 -17.48
C ALA A 465 -0.67 -10.95 -16.89
N ALA A 466 -1.07 -9.73 -16.49
CA ALA A 466 -0.18 -8.77 -15.83
C ALA A 466 0.24 -9.22 -14.41
N LEU A 467 -0.51 -10.11 -13.75
CA LEU A 467 -0.13 -10.74 -12.48
C LEU A 467 0.73 -11.99 -12.66
N GLY A 468 0.99 -12.44 -13.90
CA GLY A 468 1.70 -13.67 -14.19
C GLY A 468 0.89 -14.95 -13.88
N LYS A 469 -0.44 -14.84 -13.92
CA LYS A 469 -1.39 -15.92 -13.63
C LYS A 469 -2.15 -16.36 -14.89
#